data_2b42bb889c83c9eb18e106906ee07130
#
_entry.id   2b42bb889c83c9eb18e106906ee07130
#
_cell.length_a   1.000
_cell.length_b   1.000
_cell.length_c   1.000
_cell.angle_alpha   90.00
_cell.angle_beta   90.00
_cell.angle_gamma   90.00
#
_symmetry.space_group_name_H-M   'P 1'
#
loop_
_entity.id
_entity.type
_entity.pdbx_description
1 polymer ?
#
loop_
_entity_poly.entity_id
_entity_poly.type
_entity_poly.pdbx_seq_one_letter_code
_entity_poly.pdbx_strand_id
1 'polypeptide(L)'
;MTIDTLLDELIAREGGYVDHPADRGGPTNMGITLGVARANGFAGDMRRLPPATARAIYRQLYWDGPGYAAVAQQSMALAAELFDTAVNMGPGVASTFLQRALNALNRNQRDYPDLKADGAIGAHTLAALRAFRTLRGAAGDAVLIKAIEALQGERYLALAESRPANEAFLYGWLANRIG
;
A
#
# COMPACT_ATOMS: atom_id res chain seq x y z
N MET A 1 -8.21 9.44 -11.75
CA MET A 1 -7.03 8.85 -11.09
C MET A 1 -6.68 7.56 -11.80
N THR A 2 -5.42 7.33 -12.13
CA THR A 2 -4.92 6.11 -12.78
C THR A 2 -3.69 5.62 -12.01
N ILE A 3 -3.24 4.39 -12.25
CA ILE A 3 -1.99 3.89 -11.66
C ILE A 3 -0.78 4.75 -12.09
N ASP A 4 -0.78 5.26 -13.32
CA ASP A 4 0.31 6.11 -13.80
C ASP A 4 0.39 7.43 -13.01
N THR A 5 -0.76 8.04 -12.71
CA THR A 5 -0.82 9.23 -11.86
C THR A 5 -0.28 8.94 -10.45
N LEU A 6 -0.68 7.82 -9.83
CA LEU A 6 -0.19 7.41 -8.50
C LEU A 6 1.33 7.19 -8.48
N LEU A 7 1.87 6.55 -9.52
CA LEU A 7 3.32 6.32 -9.64
C LEU A 7 4.10 7.62 -9.85
N ASP A 8 3.57 8.58 -10.63
CA ASP A 8 4.20 9.89 -10.82
C ASP A 8 4.24 10.69 -9.52
N GLU A 9 3.14 10.72 -8.79
CA GLU A 9 3.05 11.38 -7.48
C GLU A 9 3.98 10.74 -6.45
N LEU A 10 4.07 9.40 -6.42
CA LEU A 10 4.97 8.68 -5.53
C LEU A 10 6.43 9.05 -5.82
N ILE A 11 6.88 8.94 -7.06
CA ILE A 11 8.27 9.24 -7.44
C ILE A 11 8.62 10.72 -7.15
N ALA A 12 7.68 11.63 -7.37
CA ALA A 12 7.89 13.04 -7.04
C ALA A 12 8.09 13.28 -5.54
N ARG A 13 7.43 12.49 -4.68
CA ARG A 13 7.56 12.57 -3.21
C ARG A 13 8.83 11.93 -2.67
N GLU A 14 9.28 10.81 -3.25
CA GLU A 14 10.40 10.01 -2.73
C GLU A 14 11.77 10.68 -2.91
N GLY A 15 11.87 11.72 -3.73
CA GLY A 15 13.09 12.51 -3.88
C GLY A 15 14.17 11.83 -4.73
N GLY A 16 15.40 12.37 -4.62
CA GLY A 16 16.55 12.00 -5.45
C GLY A 16 17.45 10.93 -4.83
N TYR A 17 18.70 10.92 -5.33
CA TYR A 17 19.75 10.03 -4.86
C TYR A 17 20.22 10.39 -3.44
N VAL A 18 20.29 9.39 -2.58
CA VAL A 18 20.84 9.47 -1.22
C VAL A 18 21.81 8.29 -1.01
N ASP A 19 22.98 8.58 -0.44
CA ASP A 19 23.98 7.58 -0.05
C ASP A 19 24.60 8.04 1.27
N HIS A 20 24.08 7.54 2.38
CA HIS A 20 24.56 7.93 3.70
C HIS A 20 25.36 6.77 4.31
N PRO A 21 26.62 7.00 4.77
CA PRO A 21 27.49 5.93 5.28
C PRO A 21 26.89 5.14 6.47
N ALA A 22 25.99 5.74 7.23
CA ALA A 22 25.30 5.07 8.34
C ALA A 22 24.07 4.27 7.89
N ASP A 23 23.66 4.35 6.61
CA ASP A 23 22.53 3.60 6.09
C ASP A 23 23.01 2.22 5.62
N ARG A 24 22.58 1.18 6.34
CA ARG A 24 22.89 -0.22 6.00
C ARG A 24 22.24 -0.69 4.70
N GLY A 25 21.28 0.04 4.19
CA GLY A 25 20.59 -0.25 2.92
C GLY A 25 21.39 0.14 1.68
N GLY A 26 22.47 0.92 1.85
CA GLY A 26 23.30 1.43 0.77
C GLY A 26 22.61 2.53 -0.06
N PRO A 27 23.16 2.84 -1.25
CA PRO A 27 22.61 3.88 -2.11
C PRO A 27 21.12 3.67 -2.41
N THR A 28 20.36 4.76 -2.31
CA THR A 28 18.94 4.81 -2.61
C THR A 28 18.66 5.92 -3.61
N ASN A 29 17.79 5.71 -4.58
CA ASN A 29 17.34 6.75 -5.50
C ASN A 29 15.85 6.59 -5.78
N MET A 30 15.10 7.69 -5.72
CA MET A 30 13.64 7.69 -5.85
C MET A 30 12.98 6.64 -4.93
N GLY A 31 13.45 6.52 -3.67
CA GLY A 31 12.96 5.53 -2.72
C GLY A 31 13.37 4.06 -2.99
N ILE A 32 14.00 3.77 -4.12
CA ILE A 32 14.48 2.43 -4.47
C ILE A 32 15.88 2.21 -3.93
N THR A 33 16.07 1.24 -3.04
CA THR A 33 17.38 0.85 -2.53
C THR A 33 18.19 0.08 -3.58
N LEU A 34 19.51 0.06 -3.45
CA LEU A 34 20.41 -0.71 -4.31
C LEU A 34 19.98 -2.19 -4.39
N GLY A 35 19.63 -2.80 -3.25
CA GLY A 35 19.21 -4.19 -3.19
C GLY A 35 17.95 -4.45 -4.01
N VAL A 36 16.93 -3.57 -3.87
CA VAL A 36 15.68 -3.66 -4.64
C VAL A 36 15.95 -3.46 -6.13
N ALA A 37 16.76 -2.47 -6.50
CA ALA A 37 17.10 -2.23 -7.90
C ALA A 37 17.79 -3.45 -8.54
N ARG A 38 18.75 -4.06 -7.85
CA ARG A 38 19.46 -5.28 -8.30
C ARG A 38 18.52 -6.47 -8.44
N ALA A 39 17.65 -6.70 -7.46
CA ALA A 39 16.65 -7.79 -7.51
C ALA A 39 15.67 -7.64 -8.68
N ASN A 40 15.48 -6.40 -9.18
CA ASN A 40 14.61 -6.11 -10.33
C ASN A 40 15.42 -5.87 -11.64
N GLY A 41 16.67 -6.33 -11.71
CA GLY A 41 17.45 -6.38 -12.95
C GLY A 41 18.21 -5.09 -13.31
N PHE A 42 18.16 -4.05 -12.49
CA PHE A 42 18.97 -2.84 -12.73
C PHE A 42 20.39 -3.01 -12.21
N ALA A 43 21.36 -3.12 -13.13
CA ALA A 43 22.79 -3.30 -12.82
C ALA A 43 23.63 -2.01 -12.88
N GLY A 44 23.03 -0.87 -13.23
CA GLY A 44 23.71 0.41 -13.41
C GLY A 44 24.07 1.14 -12.10
N ASP A 45 24.68 2.33 -12.25
CA ASP A 45 24.92 3.26 -11.14
C ASP A 45 23.57 3.81 -10.62
N MET A 46 23.33 3.73 -9.32
CA MET A 46 22.10 4.21 -8.67
C MET A 46 21.85 5.70 -8.88
N ARG A 47 22.90 6.51 -9.06
CA ARG A 47 22.77 7.94 -9.42
C ARG A 47 22.06 8.13 -10.77
N ARG A 48 22.12 7.12 -11.63
CA ARG A 48 21.55 7.12 -12.98
C ARG A 48 20.35 6.17 -13.12
N LEU A 49 19.72 5.79 -12.01
CA LEU A 49 18.50 4.99 -12.07
C LEU A 49 17.44 5.74 -12.90
N PRO A 50 16.98 5.18 -14.04
CA PRO A 50 15.98 5.87 -14.85
C PRO A 50 14.64 5.93 -14.11
N PRO A 51 13.90 7.06 -14.16
CA PRO A 51 12.56 7.14 -13.58
C PRO A 51 11.60 6.06 -14.09
N ALA A 52 11.70 5.68 -15.36
CA ALA A 52 10.91 4.60 -15.94
C ALA A 52 11.20 3.24 -15.26
N THR A 53 12.44 2.98 -14.87
CA THR A 53 12.83 1.77 -14.13
C THR A 53 12.26 1.81 -12.71
N ALA A 54 12.36 2.94 -12.01
CA ALA A 54 11.75 3.11 -10.69
C ALA A 54 10.22 2.89 -10.73
N ARG A 55 9.54 3.48 -11.73
CA ARG A 55 8.09 3.25 -11.96
C ARG A 55 7.76 1.77 -12.15
N ALA A 56 8.53 1.07 -12.99
CA ALA A 56 8.30 -0.35 -13.25
C ALA A 56 8.48 -1.19 -11.98
N ILE A 57 9.48 -0.89 -11.16
CA ILE A 57 9.72 -1.55 -9.88
C ILE A 57 8.56 -1.31 -8.91
N TYR A 58 8.14 -0.05 -8.71
CA TYR A 58 7.01 0.27 -7.84
C TYR A 58 5.72 -0.39 -8.32
N ARG A 59 5.43 -0.33 -9.62
CA ARG A 59 4.27 -0.97 -10.20
C ARG A 59 4.27 -2.48 -9.95
N GLN A 60 5.39 -3.15 -10.20
CA GLN A 60 5.51 -4.59 -9.98
C GLN A 60 5.33 -4.97 -8.51
N LEU A 61 5.99 -4.25 -7.59
CA LEU A 61 6.03 -4.63 -6.18
C LEU A 61 4.76 -4.26 -5.41
N TYR A 62 4.11 -3.13 -5.77
CA TYR A 62 3.05 -2.55 -4.95
C TYR A 62 1.69 -2.45 -5.67
N TRP A 63 1.61 -2.87 -6.93
CA TRP A 63 0.37 -2.84 -7.69
C TRP A 63 0.04 -4.19 -8.36
N ASP A 64 0.89 -4.63 -9.28
CA ASP A 64 0.64 -5.86 -10.04
C ASP A 64 0.87 -7.10 -9.16
N GLY A 65 1.99 -7.16 -8.44
CA GLY A 65 2.35 -8.29 -7.58
C GLY A 65 1.31 -8.59 -6.49
N PRO A 66 0.83 -7.61 -5.72
CA PRO A 66 -0.21 -7.85 -4.71
C PRO A 66 -1.63 -8.01 -5.28
N GLY A 67 -1.85 -7.80 -6.59
CA GLY A 67 -3.15 -7.99 -7.23
C GLY A 67 -4.08 -6.76 -7.16
N TYR A 68 -3.57 -5.57 -6.89
CA TYR A 68 -4.40 -4.36 -6.78
C TYR A 68 -4.97 -3.90 -8.11
N ALA A 69 -4.38 -4.32 -9.23
CA ALA A 69 -4.98 -4.14 -10.55
C ALA A 69 -6.39 -4.75 -10.64
N ALA A 70 -6.62 -5.92 -10.02
CA ALA A 70 -7.94 -6.56 -9.98
C ALA A 70 -8.90 -5.84 -9.01
N VAL A 71 -8.40 -5.26 -7.93
CA VAL A 71 -9.19 -4.38 -7.04
C VAL A 71 -9.62 -3.12 -7.78
N ALA A 72 -8.72 -2.51 -8.57
CA ALA A 72 -8.98 -1.31 -9.36
C ALA A 72 -10.11 -1.50 -10.41
N GLN A 73 -10.28 -2.70 -10.95
CA GLN A 73 -11.41 -3.02 -11.83
C GLN A 73 -12.77 -2.92 -11.12
N GLN A 74 -12.78 -3.04 -9.80
CA GLN A 74 -13.97 -2.88 -8.98
C GLN A 74 -14.06 -1.46 -8.38
N SER A 75 -12.96 -0.95 -7.83
CA SER A 75 -12.85 0.38 -7.24
C SER A 75 -11.42 0.91 -7.36
N MET A 76 -11.25 1.92 -8.20
CA MET A 76 -9.95 2.60 -8.35
C MET A 76 -9.56 3.36 -7.09
N ALA A 77 -10.52 3.96 -6.38
CA ALA A 77 -10.27 4.67 -5.12
C ALA A 77 -9.73 3.73 -4.04
N LEU A 78 -10.35 2.56 -3.88
CA LEU A 78 -9.89 1.55 -2.94
C LEU A 78 -8.51 1.00 -3.31
N ALA A 79 -8.25 0.77 -4.60
CA ALA A 79 -6.95 0.30 -5.05
C ALA A 79 -5.85 1.35 -4.84
N ALA A 80 -6.16 2.64 -4.97
CA ALA A 80 -5.24 3.73 -4.69
C ALA A 80 -4.88 3.79 -3.20
N GLU A 81 -5.86 3.64 -2.31
CA GLU A 81 -5.64 3.56 -0.86
C GLU A 81 -4.75 2.36 -0.49
N LEU A 82 -5.04 1.19 -1.06
CA LEU A 82 -4.21 0.00 -0.83
C LEU A 82 -2.79 0.18 -1.36
N PHE A 83 -2.60 0.86 -2.48
CA PHE A 83 -1.28 1.16 -3.03
C PHE A 83 -0.49 2.08 -2.10
N ASP A 84 -1.08 3.19 -1.62
CA ASP A 84 -0.41 4.09 -0.68
C ASP A 84 -0.06 3.38 0.64
N THR A 85 -1.01 2.65 1.23
CA THR A 85 -0.77 1.82 2.41
C THR A 85 0.34 0.78 2.17
N ALA A 86 0.36 0.14 1.00
CA ALA A 86 1.36 -0.88 0.67
C ALA A 86 2.77 -0.31 0.52
N VAL A 87 2.92 0.87 -0.07
CA VAL A 87 4.21 1.56 -0.17
C VAL A 87 4.75 1.86 1.23
N ASN A 88 3.89 2.22 2.19
CA ASN A 88 4.29 2.59 3.54
C ASN A 88 4.53 1.40 4.47
N MET A 89 3.66 0.37 4.41
CA MET A 89 3.60 -0.72 5.40
C MET A 89 3.85 -2.10 4.81
N GLY A 90 4.01 -2.17 3.50
CA GLY A 90 4.13 -3.42 2.75
C GLY A 90 2.79 -3.97 2.25
N PRO A 91 2.79 -4.65 1.08
CA PRO A 91 1.58 -5.13 0.42
C PRO A 91 0.76 -6.12 1.25
N GLY A 92 1.44 -7.01 1.98
CA GLY A 92 0.77 -7.99 2.84
C GLY A 92 -0.06 -7.34 3.95
N VAL A 93 0.45 -6.24 4.55
CA VAL A 93 -0.25 -5.48 5.59
C VAL A 93 -1.48 -4.78 5.00
N ALA A 94 -1.32 -4.07 3.89
CA ALA A 94 -2.42 -3.37 3.22
C ALA A 94 -3.54 -4.34 2.80
N SER A 95 -3.17 -5.48 2.22
CA SER A 95 -4.13 -6.53 1.84
C SER A 95 -4.84 -7.14 3.05
N THR A 96 -4.12 -7.34 4.17
CA THR A 96 -4.71 -7.80 5.44
C THR A 96 -5.71 -6.79 5.99
N PHE A 97 -5.44 -5.49 5.87
CA PHE A 97 -6.38 -4.45 6.29
C PHE A 97 -7.67 -4.49 5.49
N LEU A 98 -7.61 -4.65 4.17
CA LEU A 98 -8.80 -4.85 3.34
C LEU A 98 -9.60 -6.09 3.78
N GLN A 99 -8.93 -7.23 3.97
CA GLN A 99 -9.59 -8.48 4.37
C GLN A 99 -10.27 -8.33 5.74
N ARG A 100 -9.60 -7.70 6.72
CA ARG A 100 -10.16 -7.41 8.05
C ARG A 100 -11.36 -6.47 7.96
N ALA A 101 -11.26 -5.40 7.16
CA ALA A 101 -12.35 -4.45 6.98
C ALA A 101 -13.57 -5.13 6.34
N LEU A 102 -13.37 -5.96 5.31
CA LEU A 102 -14.45 -6.73 4.70
C LEU A 102 -15.11 -7.67 5.72
N ASN A 103 -14.34 -8.42 6.52
CA ASN A 103 -14.87 -9.30 7.54
C ASN A 103 -15.70 -8.53 8.60
N ALA A 104 -15.20 -7.39 9.05
CA ALA A 104 -15.89 -6.57 10.04
C ALA A 104 -17.24 -5.98 9.52
N LEU A 105 -17.36 -5.82 8.20
CA LEU A 105 -18.51 -5.18 7.56
C LEU A 105 -19.51 -6.17 6.94
N ASN A 106 -19.30 -7.49 7.03
CA ASN A 106 -20.13 -8.52 6.40
C ASN A 106 -21.36 -8.94 7.23
N ARG A 107 -21.66 -8.23 8.29
CA ARG A 107 -22.83 -8.47 9.18
C ARG A 107 -22.89 -9.90 9.72
N ASN A 108 -21.77 -10.36 10.31
CA ASN A 108 -21.64 -11.71 10.86
C ASN A 108 -21.87 -12.80 9.79
N GLN A 109 -21.13 -12.68 8.68
CA GLN A 109 -21.16 -13.61 7.52
C GLN A 109 -22.51 -13.68 6.79
N ARG A 110 -23.42 -12.75 7.06
CA ARG A 110 -24.72 -12.69 6.40
C ARG A 110 -24.62 -12.33 4.92
N ASP A 111 -23.63 -11.51 4.57
CA ASP A 111 -23.46 -10.96 3.22
C ASP A 111 -22.52 -11.81 2.37
N TYR A 112 -21.48 -12.33 2.98
CA TYR A 112 -20.47 -13.25 2.42
C TYR A 112 -19.69 -13.91 3.55
N PRO A 113 -19.05 -15.08 3.32
CA PRO A 113 -18.22 -15.74 4.32
C PRO A 113 -17.02 -14.89 4.75
N ASP A 114 -16.56 -15.07 5.99
CA ASP A 114 -15.30 -14.47 6.43
C ASP A 114 -14.11 -14.92 5.58
N LEU A 115 -13.26 -13.98 5.31
CA LEU A 115 -11.99 -14.20 4.64
C LEU A 115 -10.92 -14.61 5.65
N LYS A 116 -10.01 -15.47 5.23
CA LYS A 116 -8.72 -15.60 5.91
C LYS A 116 -7.92 -14.33 5.67
N ALA A 117 -7.55 -13.61 6.74
CA ALA A 117 -6.75 -12.39 6.66
C ALA A 117 -5.27 -12.73 6.50
N ASP A 118 -4.89 -13.29 5.34
CA ASP A 118 -3.55 -13.80 5.03
C ASP A 118 -2.70 -12.83 4.20
N GLY A 119 -3.26 -11.67 3.85
CA GLY A 119 -2.58 -10.65 3.05
C GLY A 119 -2.48 -10.95 1.55
N ALA A 120 -3.22 -11.95 1.05
CA ALA A 120 -3.27 -12.28 -0.37
C ALA A 120 -4.59 -11.85 -1.02
N ILE A 121 -4.53 -11.06 -2.08
CA ILE A 121 -5.72 -10.67 -2.88
C ILE A 121 -6.03 -11.75 -3.90
N GLY A 122 -6.70 -12.80 -3.44
CA GLY A 122 -7.16 -13.90 -4.28
C GLY A 122 -8.63 -13.81 -4.67
N ALA A 123 -9.13 -14.87 -5.32
CA ALA A 123 -10.51 -14.97 -5.81
C ALA A 123 -11.55 -14.75 -4.68
N HIS A 124 -11.30 -15.25 -3.48
CA HIS A 124 -12.21 -15.08 -2.34
C HIS A 124 -12.29 -13.61 -1.88
N THR A 125 -11.15 -12.91 -1.77
CA THR A 125 -11.13 -11.49 -1.42
C THR A 125 -11.84 -10.64 -2.47
N LEU A 126 -11.60 -10.90 -3.75
CA LEU A 126 -12.27 -10.18 -4.85
C LEU A 126 -13.78 -10.48 -4.91
N ALA A 127 -14.20 -11.70 -4.61
CA ALA A 127 -15.62 -12.06 -4.53
C ALA A 127 -16.32 -11.37 -3.35
N ALA A 128 -15.69 -11.33 -2.18
CA ALA A 128 -16.22 -10.62 -1.00
C ALA A 128 -16.33 -9.11 -1.28
N LEU A 129 -15.32 -8.49 -1.88
CA LEU A 129 -15.36 -7.09 -2.29
C LEU A 129 -16.52 -6.83 -3.26
N ARG A 130 -16.72 -7.69 -4.26
CA ARG A 130 -17.83 -7.57 -5.21
C ARG A 130 -19.18 -7.67 -4.49
N ALA A 131 -19.36 -8.64 -3.60
CA ALA A 131 -20.58 -8.80 -2.81
C ALA A 131 -20.85 -7.57 -1.93
N PHE A 132 -19.82 -7.06 -1.24
CA PHE A 132 -19.90 -5.85 -0.45
C PHE A 132 -20.36 -4.65 -1.30
N ARG A 133 -19.75 -4.43 -2.45
CA ARG A 133 -20.10 -3.32 -3.36
C ARG A 133 -21.47 -3.47 -3.99
N THR A 134 -21.92 -4.68 -4.28
CA THR A 134 -23.29 -4.95 -4.74
C THR A 134 -24.31 -4.50 -3.70
N LEU A 135 -24.01 -4.69 -2.42
CA LEU A 135 -24.92 -4.33 -1.32
C LEU A 135 -24.84 -2.85 -0.93
N ARG A 136 -23.66 -2.23 -0.97
CA ARG A 136 -23.37 -0.89 -0.42
C ARG A 136 -23.18 0.18 -1.47
N GLY A 137 -23.02 -0.20 -2.73
CA GLY A 137 -22.74 0.72 -3.83
C GLY A 137 -21.41 1.46 -3.67
N ALA A 138 -21.22 2.53 -4.43
CA ALA A 138 -20.02 3.36 -4.39
C ALA A 138 -19.79 4.03 -3.02
N ALA A 139 -20.85 4.33 -2.27
CA ALA A 139 -20.72 4.87 -0.91
C ALA A 139 -20.04 3.89 0.07
N GLY A 140 -20.12 2.59 -0.21
CA GLY A 140 -19.42 1.56 0.56
C GLY A 140 -17.91 1.65 0.43
N ASP A 141 -17.38 2.07 -0.71
CA ASP A 141 -15.94 2.23 -0.92
C ASP A 141 -15.34 3.22 0.09
N ALA A 142 -16.01 4.35 0.34
CA ALA A 142 -15.57 5.33 1.33
C ALA A 142 -15.57 4.77 2.76
N VAL A 143 -16.50 3.87 3.08
CA VAL A 143 -16.53 3.20 4.39
C VAL A 143 -15.40 2.19 4.52
N LEU A 144 -15.08 1.43 3.46
CA LEU A 144 -13.92 0.53 3.45
C LEU A 144 -12.60 1.29 3.59
N ILE A 145 -12.44 2.41 2.87
CA ILE A 145 -11.26 3.27 2.97
C ILE A 145 -11.09 3.75 4.42
N LYS A 146 -12.14 4.31 5.04
CA LYS A 146 -12.08 4.72 6.45
C LYS A 146 -11.71 3.57 7.41
N ALA A 147 -12.17 2.35 7.15
CA ALA A 147 -11.80 1.20 7.97
C ALA A 147 -10.31 0.83 7.78
N ILE A 148 -9.78 0.93 6.57
CA ILE A 148 -8.36 0.70 6.27
C ILE A 148 -7.49 1.79 6.92
N GLU A 149 -7.86 3.07 6.78
CA GLU A 149 -7.19 4.21 7.41
C GLU A 149 -7.19 4.10 8.95
N ALA A 150 -8.29 3.64 9.55
CA ALA A 150 -8.33 3.40 10.99
C ALA A 150 -7.35 2.31 11.45
N LEU A 151 -7.21 1.21 10.67
CA LEU A 151 -6.23 0.16 10.92
C LEU A 151 -4.80 0.64 10.69
N GLN A 152 -4.59 1.52 9.73
CA GLN A 152 -3.31 2.15 9.44
C GLN A 152 -2.91 3.09 10.58
N GLY A 153 -3.82 3.95 11.04
CA GLY A 153 -3.60 4.85 12.16
C GLY A 153 -3.28 4.09 13.46
N GLU A 154 -4.04 3.03 13.77
CA GLU A 154 -3.74 2.15 14.90
C GLU A 154 -2.32 1.58 14.81
N ARG A 155 -1.93 1.09 13.63
CA ARG A 155 -0.60 0.54 13.44
C ARG A 155 0.51 1.58 13.60
N TYR A 156 0.31 2.84 13.19
CA TYR A 156 1.28 3.92 13.45
C TYR A 156 1.45 4.19 14.94
N LEU A 157 0.35 4.21 15.69
CA LEU A 157 0.39 4.36 17.14
C LEU A 157 1.16 3.20 17.78
N ALA A 158 0.82 1.95 17.46
CA ALA A 158 1.51 0.77 17.98
C ALA A 158 3.02 0.75 17.64
N LEU A 159 3.41 1.24 16.47
CA LEU A 159 4.83 1.37 16.09
C LEU A 159 5.56 2.45 16.93
N ALA A 160 4.91 3.54 17.29
CA ALA A 160 5.48 4.56 18.15
C ALA A 160 5.57 4.09 19.61
N GLU A 161 4.52 3.45 20.13
CA GLU A 161 4.48 2.86 21.47
C GLU A 161 5.55 1.78 21.67
N SER A 162 5.74 0.93 20.66
CA SER A 162 6.74 -0.15 20.73
C SER A 162 8.18 0.33 20.59
N ARG A 163 8.40 1.49 19.98
CA ARG A 163 9.72 2.07 19.73
C ARG A 163 9.68 3.59 19.84
N PRO A 164 10.07 4.16 21.00
CA PRO A 164 9.99 5.61 21.27
C PRO A 164 10.67 6.50 20.21
N ALA A 165 11.72 6.02 19.52
CA ALA A 165 12.34 6.75 18.42
C ALA A 165 11.38 7.04 17.25
N ASN A 166 10.29 6.29 17.11
CA ASN A 166 9.27 6.49 16.08
C ASN A 166 8.31 7.65 16.41
N GLU A 167 8.22 8.08 17.65
CA GLU A 167 7.38 9.21 18.06
C GLU A 167 7.73 10.49 17.28
N ALA A 168 9.01 10.68 16.95
CA ALA A 168 9.46 11.81 16.13
C ALA A 168 8.80 11.87 14.74
N PHE A 169 8.31 10.74 14.21
CA PHE A 169 7.71 10.61 12.88
C PHE A 169 6.19 10.49 12.92
N LEU A 170 5.61 10.11 14.06
CA LEU A 170 4.19 9.78 14.21
C LEU A 170 3.26 10.91 13.75
N TYR A 171 3.56 12.16 14.15
CA TYR A 171 2.76 13.31 13.74
C TYR A 171 2.69 13.43 12.20
N GLY A 172 3.85 13.32 11.54
CA GLY A 172 3.93 13.36 10.07
C GLY A 172 3.20 12.20 9.40
N TRP A 173 3.27 10.99 9.96
CA TRP A 173 2.53 9.84 9.45
C TRP A 173 1.02 10.07 9.50
N LEU A 174 0.50 10.49 10.66
CA LEU A 174 -0.93 10.74 10.81
C LEU A 174 -1.41 11.92 9.96
N ALA A 175 -0.65 13.02 9.92
CA ALA A 175 -1.05 14.23 9.19
C ALA A 175 -1.05 14.06 7.66
N ASN A 176 -0.22 13.17 7.10
CA ASN A 176 -0.01 13.07 5.66
C ASN A 176 -0.51 11.76 5.03
N ARG A 177 -0.98 10.79 5.84
CA ARG A 177 -1.32 9.45 5.37
C ARG A 177 -2.69 8.96 5.82
N ILE A 178 -3.41 9.74 6.60
CA ILE A 178 -4.75 9.41 7.08
C ILE A 178 -5.70 10.54 6.66
N GLY A 179 -6.79 10.22 5.94
CA GLY A 179 -7.83 11.17 5.51
C GLY A 179 -7.85 11.50 4.05
#